data_3ad527d35f26f9635e350caf8ad222ea
#
_entry.id   3ad527d35f26f9635e350caf8ad222ea
#
_cell.length_a   1.000
_cell.length_b   1.000
_cell.length_c   1.000
_cell.angle_alpha   90.00
_cell.angle_beta   90.00
_cell.angle_gamma   90.00
#
_symmetry.space_group_name_H-M   'P 1'
#
loop_
_entity.id
_entity.type
_entity.pdbx_description
1 polymer ?
#
loop_
_entity_poly.entity_id
_entity_poly.type
_entity_poly.pdbx_seq_one_letter_code
_entity_poly.pdbx_strand_id
1 'polypeptide(L)' 'MAVDPVCHMTVDEKKAPATSEYKGQKYYFCAVGCKKAFDKNPEKYLAKK' A
#
# COMPACT_ATOMS: atom_id res chain seq x y z
N MET A 1 8.97 5.31 -7.98
CA MET A 1 8.72 4.05 -7.32
C MET A 1 8.11 4.26 -5.97
N ALA A 2 7.35 3.32 -5.53
CA ALA A 2 6.63 3.45 -4.26
C ALA A 2 6.97 2.29 -3.34
N VAL A 3 6.66 2.44 -2.09
CA VAL A 3 6.90 1.39 -1.11
C VAL A 3 5.56 0.88 -0.61
N ASP A 4 5.40 -0.44 -0.63
CA ASP A 4 4.20 -1.08 -0.13
C ASP A 4 4.16 -0.93 1.38
N PRO A 5 3.14 -0.28 1.95
CA PRO A 5 3.09 -0.07 3.39
C PRO A 5 2.84 -1.35 4.17
N VAL A 6 2.39 -2.39 3.51
CA VAL A 6 2.14 -3.65 4.19
C VAL A 6 3.38 -4.54 4.15
N CYS A 7 3.96 -4.72 2.97
CA CYS A 7 5.13 -5.56 2.82
C CYS A 7 6.42 -4.80 3.02
N HIS A 8 6.38 -3.47 2.86
CA HIS A 8 7.59 -2.64 2.97
C HIS A 8 8.57 -2.94 1.86
N MET A 9 8.08 -3.35 0.71
CA MET A 9 8.93 -3.62 -0.43
C MET A 9 8.70 -2.56 -1.50
N THR A 10 9.74 -2.32 -2.28
CA THR A 10 9.65 -1.34 -3.35
C THR A 10 8.75 -1.88 -4.46
N VAL A 11 7.79 -1.08 -4.88
CA VAL A 11 6.84 -1.48 -5.90
C VAL A 11 6.90 -0.47 -7.05
N ASP A 12 6.90 -0.98 -8.27
CA ASP A 12 6.90 -0.11 -9.44
C ASP A 12 5.48 0.41 -9.62
N GLU A 13 5.32 1.71 -9.60
CA GLU A 13 4.00 2.33 -9.68
C GLU A 13 3.26 1.92 -10.94
N LYS A 14 3.99 1.67 -12.01
CA LYS A 14 3.34 1.30 -13.26
C LYS A 14 2.99 -0.17 -13.32
N LYS A 15 3.61 -0.98 -12.49
CA LYS A 15 3.36 -2.42 -12.52
C LYS A 15 2.63 -2.91 -11.29
N ALA A 16 2.33 -2.04 -10.37
CA ALA A 16 1.66 -2.46 -9.14
C ALA A 16 0.31 -3.10 -9.47
N PRO A 17 0.08 -4.33 -9.04
CA PRO A 17 -1.18 -5.02 -9.32
C PRO A 17 -2.35 -4.45 -8.53
N ALA A 18 -2.08 -3.69 -7.50
CA ALA A 18 -3.14 -3.10 -6.71
C ALA A 18 -2.70 -1.73 -6.21
N THR A 19 -3.63 -0.82 -6.11
CA THR A 19 -3.35 0.51 -5.60
C THR A 19 -4.50 0.94 -4.71
N SER A 20 -4.22 1.90 -3.85
CA SER A 20 -5.26 2.42 -2.97
C SER A 20 -4.93 3.87 -2.65
N GLU A 21 -5.95 4.63 -2.28
CA GLU A 21 -5.74 6.02 -1.92
C GLU A 21 -6.33 6.26 -0.54
N TYR A 22 -5.58 6.88 0.34
CA TYR A 22 -6.02 7.12 1.70
C TYR A 22 -5.57 8.50 2.14
N LYS A 23 -6.51 9.34 2.52
CA LYS A 23 -6.24 10.70 2.99
C LYS A 23 -5.41 11.49 1.99
N GLY A 24 -5.73 11.35 0.72
CA GLY A 24 -5.04 12.10 -0.32
C GLY A 24 -3.69 11.55 -0.71
N GLN A 25 -3.33 10.39 -0.16
CA GLN A 25 -2.05 9.77 -0.46
C GLN A 25 -2.29 8.49 -1.23
N LYS A 26 -1.58 8.29 -2.32
CA LYS A 26 -1.77 7.10 -3.11
C LYS A 26 -0.74 6.05 -2.72
N TYR A 27 -1.19 4.84 -2.55
CA TYR A 27 -0.32 3.75 -2.15
C TYR A 27 -0.37 2.63 -3.17
N TYR A 28 0.74 1.97 -3.36
CA TYR A 28 0.85 0.90 -4.34
C TYR A 28 1.24 -0.37 -3.61
N PHE A 29 0.69 -1.49 -4.04
CA PHE A 29 0.89 -2.73 -3.33
C PHE A 29 1.44 -3.80 -4.25
N CYS A 30 2.26 -4.66 -3.69
CA CYS A 30 2.88 -5.73 -4.47
C CYS A 30 1.90 -6.86 -4.77
N ALA A 31 0.77 -6.88 -4.08
CA ALA A 31 -0.24 -7.91 -4.33
C ALA A 31 -1.59 -7.41 -3.85
N VAL A 32 -2.65 -8.00 -4.41
CA VAL A 32 -4.00 -7.62 -4.02
C VAL A 32 -4.24 -7.94 -2.54
N GLY A 33 -3.62 -9.00 -2.04
CA GLY A 33 -3.74 -9.34 -0.64
C GLY A 33 -3.24 -8.23 0.28
N CYS A 34 -2.16 -7.58 -0.11
CA CYS A 34 -1.63 -6.47 0.67
C CYS A 34 -2.59 -5.30 0.64
N LYS A 35 -3.22 -5.05 -0.52
CA LYS A 35 -4.18 -3.97 -0.62
C LYS A 35 -5.37 -4.23 0.29
N LYS A 36 -5.86 -5.45 0.33
CA LYS A 36 -7.00 -5.78 1.16
C LYS A 36 -6.65 -5.63 2.63
N ALA A 37 -5.47 -6.03 3.02
CA ALA A 37 -5.04 -5.88 4.40
C ALA A 37 -4.95 -4.40 4.76
N PHE A 38 -4.45 -3.58 3.84
CA PHE A 38 -4.35 -2.16 4.08
C PHE A 38 -5.74 -1.53 4.21
N ASP A 39 -6.65 -1.88 3.30
CA ASP A 39 -8.01 -1.33 3.34
C ASP A 39 -8.71 -1.69 4.64
N LYS A 40 -8.39 -2.85 5.20
CA LYS A 40 -9.02 -3.29 6.40
C LYS A 40 -8.55 -2.48 7.60
N ASN A 41 -7.26 -2.16 7.66
CA ASN A 41 -6.70 -1.40 8.75
C ASN A 41 -5.61 -0.46 8.24
N PRO A 42 -5.98 0.58 7.50
CA PRO A 42 -4.96 1.47 6.92
C PRO A 42 -4.12 2.15 7.98
N GLU A 43 -4.72 2.54 9.09
CA GLU A 43 -3.97 3.26 10.12
C GLU A 43 -2.97 2.36 10.81
N LYS A 44 -3.22 1.08 10.84
CA LYS A 44 -2.28 0.17 11.45
C LYS A 44 -0.96 0.18 10.71
N TYR A 45 -1.01 0.33 9.39
CA TYR A 45 0.20 0.30 8.58
C TYR A 45 0.81 1.69 8.41
N LEU A 46 0.02 2.73 8.54
CA LEU A 46 0.52 4.08 8.35
C LEU A 46 0.95 4.75 9.64
N ALA A 47 0.38 4.36 10.74
CA ALA A 47 0.68 5.00 12.00
C ALA A 47 1.88 4.37 12.69
N LYS A 48 2.83 3.89 11.96
CA LYS A 48 3.91 3.34 12.62
C LYS A 48 4.84 4.39 12.90
N LYS A 49 5.32 4.69 13.61
CA LYS A 49 6.25 5.61 13.94
C LYS A 49 6.35 5.69 15.30
#